data_81068c59690363a1f18ce885cd79c80b
#
_entry.id   81068c59690363a1f18ce885cd79c80b
#
_cell.length_a   1.000
_cell.length_b   1.000
_cell.length_c   1.000
_cell.angle_alpha   90.00
_cell.angle_beta   90.00
_cell.angle_gamma   90.00
#
_symmetry.space_group_name_H-M   'P 1'
#
loop_
_entity.id
_entity.type
_entity.pdbx_description
1 polymer ?
#
loop_
_entity_poly.entity_id
_entity_poly.type
_entity_poly.pdbx_seq_one_letter_code
_entity_poly.pdbx_strand_id
1 'polypeptide(L)'
;MKKILKQAVVAVITWEAKLALRRYKPKIAAVVGSVGKTSTKDAIYTVISGHFFTRKSQKSFNNDIAIPLTILGLPNAWSNPFLWLKNMIEGLLLIALPHKYPEWLVLEIGADRPGDIEKISKWIRPDVVVITRFGDVPVHIEFFPSIEDLVNEKGSMARALKRGGTLILNHDDKRVMDFADSLLSSRITYGFSPGADVVAGHDRITYGMYDESDLEFPYGIEFRIDHAGNSIPISLQGAIGHQHIYPYAAAFAVGTALGINSVAISEALAAHIPPNGRMRLLPGVNDTLIIDDTYNSSPVAVQEGLKTLRDIVAPGRKIAILGDMMELGEYSKEEHQKMGEMASKVVRLLVTVGIRSRVTAAAALDAGLSDDAILQFD
;
A
#
# COMPACT_ATOMS: atom_id res chain seq x y z
N MET A 1 22.62 -17.60 -3.86
CA MET A 1 22.34 -18.33 -5.13
C MET A 1 23.06 -17.62 -6.27
N LYS A 2 23.83 -18.31 -7.12
CA LYS A 2 24.48 -17.66 -8.28
C LYS A 2 23.40 -17.05 -9.19
N LYS A 3 23.66 -15.88 -9.79
CA LYS A 3 22.72 -15.11 -10.61
C LYS A 3 21.98 -15.95 -11.68
N ILE A 4 22.72 -16.85 -12.34
CA ILE A 4 22.18 -17.76 -13.36
C ILE A 4 21.14 -18.73 -12.77
N LEU A 5 21.41 -19.34 -11.61
CA LEU A 5 20.47 -20.24 -10.97
C LEU A 5 19.19 -19.52 -10.54
N LYS A 6 19.30 -18.29 -10.03
CA LYS A 6 18.13 -17.46 -9.71
C LYS A 6 17.27 -17.22 -10.94
N GLN A 7 17.89 -16.85 -12.08
CA GLN A 7 17.15 -16.62 -13.34
C GLN A 7 16.46 -17.88 -13.85
N ALA A 8 17.12 -19.04 -13.77
CA ALA A 8 16.51 -20.31 -14.16
C ALA A 8 15.28 -20.66 -13.29
N VAL A 9 15.41 -20.53 -11.98
CA VAL A 9 14.27 -20.75 -11.06
C VAL A 9 13.12 -19.81 -11.37
N VAL A 10 13.38 -18.50 -11.54
CA VAL A 10 12.35 -17.51 -11.91
C VAL A 10 11.66 -17.87 -13.21
N ALA A 11 12.43 -18.33 -14.22
CA ALA A 11 11.87 -18.74 -15.50
C ALA A 11 10.91 -19.94 -15.35
N VAL A 12 11.32 -20.96 -14.57
CA VAL A 12 10.50 -22.17 -14.33
C VAL A 12 9.22 -21.82 -13.59
N ILE A 13 9.30 -21.15 -12.43
CA ILE A 13 8.11 -20.81 -11.64
C ILE A 13 7.16 -19.85 -12.39
N THR A 14 7.72 -18.95 -13.23
CA THR A 14 6.92 -18.08 -14.10
C THR A 14 6.19 -18.89 -15.18
N TRP A 15 6.84 -19.87 -15.78
CA TRP A 15 6.23 -20.76 -16.75
C TRP A 15 5.10 -21.59 -16.10
N GLU A 16 5.35 -22.17 -14.91
CA GLU A 16 4.34 -22.89 -14.14
C GLU A 16 3.15 -22.00 -13.77
N ALA A 17 3.40 -20.76 -13.30
CA ALA A 17 2.35 -19.80 -13.00
C ALA A 17 1.49 -19.46 -14.23
N LYS A 18 2.09 -19.30 -15.40
CA LYS A 18 1.35 -19.11 -16.67
C LYS A 18 0.47 -20.32 -17.01
N LEU A 19 0.94 -21.52 -16.77
CA LEU A 19 0.15 -22.73 -16.98
C LEU A 19 -1.00 -22.84 -15.98
N ALA A 20 -0.76 -22.53 -14.71
CA ALA A 20 -1.81 -22.49 -13.68
C ALA A 20 -2.91 -21.47 -14.04
N LEU A 21 -2.54 -20.25 -14.47
CA LEU A 21 -3.51 -19.25 -14.92
C LEU A 21 -4.34 -19.72 -16.13
N ARG A 22 -3.73 -20.43 -17.07
CA ARG A 22 -4.43 -21.00 -18.25
C ARG A 22 -5.38 -22.12 -17.85
N ARG A 23 -4.99 -22.95 -16.89
CA ARG A 23 -5.79 -24.08 -16.40
C ARG A 23 -6.98 -23.64 -15.58
N TYR A 24 -6.74 -22.83 -14.56
CA TYR A 24 -7.75 -22.47 -13.56
C TYR A 24 -8.52 -21.20 -13.90
N LYS A 25 -7.96 -20.33 -14.72
CA LYS A 25 -8.58 -19.08 -15.19
C LYS A 25 -9.18 -18.22 -14.06
N PRO A 26 -8.44 -17.97 -12.95
CA PRO A 26 -8.94 -17.14 -11.88
C PRO A 26 -9.19 -15.73 -12.37
N LYS A 27 -10.08 -15.01 -11.73
CA LYS A 27 -10.17 -13.56 -11.86
C LYS A 27 -9.04 -12.90 -11.08
N ILE A 28 -8.55 -11.77 -11.56
CA ILE A 28 -7.38 -11.09 -11.00
C ILE A 28 -7.71 -9.64 -10.71
N ALA A 29 -7.51 -9.22 -9.46
CA ALA A 29 -7.43 -7.83 -9.04
C ALA A 29 -5.96 -7.47 -8.86
N ALA A 30 -5.43 -6.56 -9.68
CA ALA A 30 -4.04 -6.10 -9.61
C ALA A 30 -3.98 -4.70 -8.98
N VAL A 31 -3.10 -4.51 -8.00
CA VAL A 31 -2.90 -3.24 -7.30
C VAL A 31 -1.54 -2.67 -7.64
N VAL A 32 -1.51 -1.49 -8.22
CA VAL A 32 -0.30 -0.75 -8.63
C VAL A 32 -0.29 0.66 -8.01
N GLY A 33 0.86 1.32 -8.04
CA GLY A 33 1.06 2.68 -7.53
C GLY A 33 2.38 2.84 -6.77
N SER A 34 2.61 4.01 -6.17
CA SER A 34 3.78 4.28 -5.34
C SER A 34 3.49 4.05 -3.87
N VAL A 35 2.37 4.56 -3.36
CA VAL A 35 1.99 4.54 -1.94
C VAL A 35 0.66 3.80 -1.76
N GLY A 36 0.51 3.08 -0.63
CA GLY A 36 -0.74 2.45 -0.23
C GLY A 36 -1.05 1.09 -0.86
N LYS A 37 -0.21 0.54 -1.74
CA LYS A 37 -0.44 -0.74 -2.43
C LYS A 37 -0.79 -1.90 -1.50
N THR A 38 0.04 -2.14 -0.49
CA THR A 38 -0.12 -3.27 0.44
C THR A 38 -1.42 -3.15 1.24
N SER A 39 -1.68 -1.99 1.82
CA SER A 39 -2.92 -1.73 2.57
C SER A 39 -4.15 -1.88 1.68
N THR A 40 -4.10 -1.37 0.44
CA THR A 40 -5.19 -1.51 -0.54
C THR A 40 -5.40 -2.96 -0.94
N LYS A 41 -4.34 -3.72 -1.23
CA LYS A 41 -4.42 -5.15 -1.53
C LYS A 41 -5.05 -5.93 -0.37
N ASP A 42 -4.67 -5.61 0.87
CA ASP A 42 -5.18 -6.31 2.05
C ASP A 42 -6.65 -5.97 2.31
N ALA A 43 -7.05 -4.71 2.16
CA ALA A 43 -8.46 -4.29 2.27
C ALA A 43 -9.33 -4.92 1.17
N ILE A 44 -8.86 -4.94 -0.08
CA ILE A 44 -9.54 -5.61 -1.20
C ILE A 44 -9.72 -7.11 -0.92
N TYR A 45 -8.64 -7.76 -0.43
CA TYR A 45 -8.73 -9.16 -0.06
C TYR A 45 -9.78 -9.41 1.01
N THR A 46 -9.86 -8.55 2.04
CA THR A 46 -10.86 -8.67 3.09
C THR A 46 -12.29 -8.60 2.53
N VAL A 47 -12.55 -7.66 1.63
CA VAL A 47 -13.88 -7.53 0.99
C VAL A 47 -14.20 -8.73 0.11
N ILE A 48 -13.26 -9.16 -0.75
CA ILE A 48 -13.53 -10.22 -1.73
C ILE A 48 -13.62 -11.59 -1.05
N SER A 49 -12.78 -11.87 -0.06
CA SER A 49 -12.67 -13.20 0.56
C SER A 49 -13.91 -13.63 1.35
N GLY A 50 -14.75 -12.70 1.75
CA GLY A 50 -16.06 -12.98 2.35
C GLY A 50 -17.07 -13.59 1.38
N HIS A 51 -16.83 -13.46 0.07
CA HIS A 51 -17.77 -13.88 -0.98
C HIS A 51 -17.20 -14.93 -1.94
N PHE A 52 -15.86 -14.96 -2.12
CA PHE A 52 -15.18 -15.83 -3.07
C PHE A 52 -13.97 -16.49 -2.43
N PHE A 53 -13.64 -17.70 -2.87
CA PHE A 53 -12.37 -18.31 -2.52
C PHE A 53 -11.22 -17.50 -3.13
N THR A 54 -10.50 -16.76 -2.30
CA THR A 54 -9.54 -15.73 -2.73
C THR A 54 -8.14 -16.00 -2.16
N ARG A 55 -7.12 -15.69 -2.95
CA ARG A 55 -5.72 -15.67 -2.51
C ARG A 55 -5.13 -14.30 -2.78
N LYS A 56 -4.28 -13.80 -1.89
CA LYS A 56 -3.54 -12.53 -2.06
C LYS A 56 -2.03 -12.73 -2.02
N SER A 57 -1.28 -11.77 -2.57
CA SER A 57 0.16 -11.66 -2.34
C SER A 57 0.45 -11.53 -0.85
N GLN A 58 1.39 -12.35 -0.35
CA GLN A 58 1.83 -12.28 1.04
C GLN A 58 2.70 -11.03 1.24
N LYS A 59 2.49 -10.31 2.35
CA LYS A 59 3.23 -9.08 2.67
C LYS A 59 3.26 -8.15 1.44
N SER A 60 4.41 -7.54 1.15
CA SER A 60 4.66 -6.71 -0.03
C SER A 60 5.39 -7.49 -1.14
N PHE A 61 5.06 -8.76 -1.31
CA PHE A 61 5.64 -9.59 -2.37
C PHE A 61 5.04 -9.20 -3.72
N ASN A 62 5.76 -8.35 -4.48
CA ASN A 62 5.25 -7.67 -5.66
C ASN A 62 6.18 -7.71 -6.88
N ASN A 63 7.22 -8.53 -6.85
CA ASN A 63 8.25 -8.63 -7.88
C ASN A 63 8.14 -9.90 -8.74
N ASP A 64 9.09 -10.07 -9.67
CA ASP A 64 9.17 -11.16 -10.67
C ASP A 64 9.23 -12.58 -10.09
N ILE A 65 9.66 -12.74 -8.83
CA ILE A 65 9.65 -14.03 -8.11
C ILE A 65 8.35 -14.20 -7.31
N ALA A 66 7.93 -13.15 -6.64
CA ALA A 66 6.85 -13.20 -5.67
C ALA A 66 5.47 -13.38 -6.30
N ILE A 67 5.25 -12.78 -7.48
CA ILE A 67 3.99 -12.90 -8.21
C ILE A 67 3.75 -14.34 -8.67
N PRO A 68 4.69 -15.03 -9.36
CA PRO A 68 4.54 -16.45 -9.68
C PRO A 68 4.29 -17.33 -8.45
N LEU A 69 5.04 -17.12 -7.35
CA LEU A 69 4.83 -17.87 -6.11
C LEU A 69 3.43 -17.65 -5.53
N THR A 70 2.91 -16.43 -5.57
CA THR A 70 1.53 -16.14 -5.15
C THR A 70 0.51 -16.89 -6.01
N ILE A 71 0.68 -16.87 -7.32
CA ILE A 71 -0.22 -17.59 -8.25
C ILE A 71 -0.19 -19.10 -7.98
N LEU A 72 0.98 -19.67 -7.76
CA LEU A 72 1.14 -21.09 -7.45
C LEU A 72 0.71 -21.43 -6.01
N GLY A 73 0.68 -20.46 -5.10
CA GLY A 73 0.37 -20.68 -3.68
C GLY A 73 1.55 -21.22 -2.90
N LEU A 74 2.76 -20.91 -3.32
CA LEU A 74 4.01 -21.46 -2.79
C LEU A 74 4.75 -20.43 -1.93
N PRO A 75 5.47 -20.86 -0.88
CA PRO A 75 6.25 -19.98 -0.04
C PRO A 75 7.53 -19.52 -0.74
N ASN A 76 8.08 -18.37 -0.31
CA ASN A 76 9.41 -17.96 -0.76
C ASN A 76 10.49 -18.86 -0.12
N ALA A 77 11.33 -19.44 -0.95
CA ALA A 77 12.39 -20.35 -0.50
C ALA A 77 13.71 -19.63 -0.13
N TRP A 78 13.79 -18.31 -0.31
CA TRP A 78 14.97 -17.48 0.00
C TRP A 78 16.27 -18.10 -0.55
N SER A 79 17.23 -18.47 0.31
CA SER A 79 18.49 -19.10 -0.07
C SER A 79 18.49 -20.63 -0.06
N ASN A 80 17.36 -21.28 0.27
CA ASN A 80 17.27 -22.73 0.41
C ASN A 80 17.00 -23.42 -0.96
N PRO A 81 17.98 -24.13 -1.55
CA PRO A 81 17.82 -24.76 -2.86
C PRO A 81 16.86 -25.96 -2.85
N PHE A 82 16.77 -26.71 -1.72
CA PHE A 82 15.86 -27.83 -1.61
C PHE A 82 14.40 -27.36 -1.57
N LEU A 83 14.12 -26.23 -0.91
CA LEU A 83 12.79 -25.64 -0.91
C LEU A 83 12.40 -25.10 -2.29
N TRP A 84 13.35 -24.59 -3.07
CA TRP A 84 13.10 -24.22 -4.46
C TRP A 84 12.75 -25.44 -5.33
N LEU A 85 13.49 -26.55 -5.19
CA LEU A 85 13.16 -27.79 -5.89
C LEU A 85 11.77 -28.31 -5.49
N LYS A 86 11.46 -28.30 -4.20
CA LYS A 86 10.13 -28.65 -3.69
C LYS A 86 9.05 -27.77 -4.32
N ASN A 87 9.23 -26.44 -4.34
CA ASN A 87 8.29 -25.51 -4.95
C ASN A 87 8.04 -25.80 -6.43
N MET A 88 9.07 -26.09 -7.21
CA MET A 88 8.91 -26.47 -8.62
C MET A 88 8.11 -27.79 -8.79
N ILE A 89 8.36 -28.79 -7.94
CA ILE A 89 7.58 -30.03 -7.98
C ILE A 89 6.12 -29.77 -7.61
N GLU A 90 5.87 -29.01 -6.55
CA GLU A 90 4.49 -28.65 -6.12
C GLU A 90 3.76 -27.82 -7.17
N GLY A 91 4.46 -26.92 -7.88
CA GLY A 91 3.91 -26.15 -9.00
C GLY A 91 3.49 -27.07 -10.16
N LEU A 92 4.33 -28.04 -10.52
CA LEU A 92 3.96 -29.07 -11.52
C LEU A 92 2.78 -29.94 -11.08
N LEU A 93 2.74 -30.37 -9.81
CA LEU A 93 1.64 -31.15 -9.27
C LEU A 93 0.33 -30.35 -9.27
N LEU A 94 0.38 -29.05 -8.92
CA LEU A 94 -0.77 -28.15 -9.02
C LEU A 94 -1.32 -28.11 -10.45
N ILE A 95 -0.44 -28.09 -11.45
CA ILE A 95 -0.85 -28.03 -12.86
C ILE A 95 -1.31 -29.43 -13.36
N ALA A 96 -0.70 -30.53 -12.91
CA ALA A 96 -1.01 -31.86 -13.42
C ALA A 96 -2.26 -32.48 -12.77
N LEU A 97 -2.43 -32.29 -11.47
CA LEU A 97 -3.48 -32.91 -10.68
C LEU A 97 -4.69 -31.99 -10.45
N PRO A 98 -5.89 -32.51 -10.20
CA PRO A 98 -7.03 -31.70 -9.79
C PRO A 98 -6.80 -31.08 -8.41
N HIS A 99 -6.92 -29.77 -8.31
CA HIS A 99 -6.83 -29.03 -7.04
C HIS A 99 -7.94 -27.99 -6.95
N LYS A 100 -8.40 -27.70 -5.73
CA LYS A 100 -9.23 -26.53 -5.46
C LYS A 100 -8.34 -25.29 -5.57
N TYR A 101 -8.62 -24.44 -6.54
CA TYR A 101 -7.83 -23.25 -6.82
C TYR A 101 -8.67 -21.99 -6.55
N PRO A 102 -8.08 -20.87 -6.10
CA PRO A 102 -8.81 -19.63 -5.86
C PRO A 102 -9.57 -19.14 -7.09
N GLU A 103 -10.77 -18.64 -6.85
CA GLU A 103 -11.58 -17.94 -7.87
C GLU A 103 -11.01 -16.57 -8.17
N TRP A 104 -10.45 -15.91 -7.13
CA TRP A 104 -9.82 -14.61 -7.23
C TRP A 104 -8.37 -14.62 -6.73
N LEU A 105 -7.54 -13.87 -7.45
CA LEU A 105 -6.19 -13.52 -7.03
C LEU A 105 -6.11 -12.01 -6.82
N VAL A 106 -5.70 -11.55 -5.64
CA VAL A 106 -5.41 -10.14 -5.36
C VAL A 106 -3.90 -9.97 -5.33
N LEU A 107 -3.37 -9.36 -6.39
CA LEU A 107 -1.93 -9.26 -6.64
C LEU A 107 -1.44 -7.83 -6.41
N GLU A 108 -0.48 -7.65 -5.53
CA GLU A 108 0.30 -6.43 -5.46
C GLU A 108 1.40 -6.48 -6.51
N ILE A 109 1.49 -5.44 -7.35
CA ILE A 109 2.46 -5.37 -8.43
C ILE A 109 3.29 -4.11 -8.27
N GLY A 110 4.59 -4.28 -8.09
CA GLY A 110 5.56 -3.21 -7.91
C GLY A 110 6.60 -3.19 -9.02
N ALA A 111 7.21 -2.04 -9.22
CA ALA A 111 8.40 -1.86 -10.05
C ALA A 111 9.45 -1.14 -9.23
N ASP A 112 10.64 -1.72 -9.19
CA ASP A 112 11.84 -1.06 -8.70
C ASP A 112 12.59 -0.40 -9.88
N ARG A 113 12.45 -0.96 -11.09
CA ARG A 113 13.16 -0.53 -12.29
C ARG A 113 12.27 -0.49 -13.53
N PRO A 114 12.65 0.28 -14.56
CA PRO A 114 11.96 0.27 -15.85
C PRO A 114 11.84 -1.13 -16.45
N GLY A 115 10.66 -1.46 -16.93
CA GLY A 115 10.34 -2.74 -17.57
C GLY A 115 9.91 -3.86 -16.63
N ASP A 116 9.87 -3.66 -15.31
CA ASP A 116 9.47 -4.70 -14.35
C ASP A 116 7.97 -5.02 -14.46
N ILE A 117 7.12 -3.99 -14.43
CA ILE A 117 5.67 -4.18 -14.60
C ILE A 117 5.32 -4.48 -16.06
N GLU A 118 6.00 -3.87 -17.02
CA GLU A 118 5.78 -4.16 -18.44
C GLU A 118 5.98 -5.65 -18.75
N LYS A 119 7.02 -6.30 -18.20
CA LYS A 119 7.24 -7.75 -18.34
C LYS A 119 6.09 -8.57 -17.78
N ILE A 120 5.56 -8.19 -16.62
CA ILE A 120 4.45 -8.86 -15.93
C ILE A 120 3.16 -8.67 -16.73
N SER A 121 2.91 -7.47 -17.23
CA SER A 121 1.71 -7.12 -18.00
C SER A 121 1.58 -7.88 -19.34
N LYS A 122 2.68 -8.45 -19.84
CA LYS A 122 2.65 -9.29 -21.07
C LYS A 122 1.94 -10.63 -20.86
N TRP A 123 1.81 -11.11 -19.63
CA TRP A 123 1.23 -12.43 -19.36
C TRP A 123 0.15 -12.44 -18.28
N ILE A 124 0.07 -11.43 -17.43
CA ILE A 124 -1.06 -11.21 -16.52
C ILE A 124 -2.07 -10.30 -17.22
N ARG A 125 -3.33 -10.74 -17.22
CA ARG A 125 -4.47 -9.99 -17.75
C ARG A 125 -5.49 -9.83 -16.62
N PRO A 126 -5.48 -8.71 -15.88
CA PRO A 126 -6.38 -8.51 -14.76
C PRO A 126 -7.81 -8.23 -15.20
N ASP A 127 -8.77 -8.60 -14.35
CA ASP A 127 -10.19 -8.26 -14.47
C ASP A 127 -10.46 -6.89 -13.81
N VAL A 128 -9.69 -6.56 -12.77
CA VAL A 128 -9.72 -5.26 -12.08
C VAL A 128 -8.28 -4.77 -11.90
N VAL A 129 -8.04 -3.51 -12.20
CA VAL A 129 -6.77 -2.83 -11.86
C VAL A 129 -7.06 -1.65 -10.96
N VAL A 130 -6.39 -1.61 -9.83
CA VAL A 130 -6.45 -0.49 -8.88
C VAL A 130 -5.15 0.29 -8.99
N ILE A 131 -5.25 1.57 -9.32
CA ILE A 131 -4.13 2.51 -9.27
C ILE A 131 -4.30 3.33 -7.98
N THR A 132 -3.36 3.18 -7.05
CA THR A 132 -3.45 3.83 -5.75
C THR A 132 -3.04 5.30 -5.82
N ARG A 133 -1.80 5.62 -5.57
CA ARG A 133 -1.28 6.99 -5.60
C ARG A 133 0.14 6.99 -6.17
N PHE A 134 0.46 7.95 -7.03
CA PHE A 134 1.83 8.18 -7.48
C PHE A 134 2.55 9.18 -6.57
N GLY A 135 1.86 10.26 -6.18
CA GLY A 135 2.42 11.35 -5.39
C GLY A 135 3.27 12.32 -6.23
N ASP A 136 3.72 13.42 -5.62
CA ASP A 136 4.52 14.43 -6.31
C ASP A 136 5.95 13.96 -6.58
N VAL A 137 6.59 13.36 -5.58
CA VAL A 137 7.89 12.69 -5.71
C VAL A 137 7.69 11.22 -5.37
N PRO A 138 7.51 10.35 -6.39
CA PRO A 138 7.25 8.94 -6.16
C PRO A 138 8.51 8.18 -5.75
N VAL A 139 8.36 7.18 -4.88
CA VAL A 139 9.43 6.23 -4.52
C VAL A 139 9.94 5.52 -5.77
N HIS A 140 11.23 5.18 -5.80
CA HIS A 140 11.98 4.58 -6.91
C HIS A 140 12.29 5.54 -8.07
N ILE A 141 11.98 6.85 -7.94
CA ILE A 141 12.28 7.84 -9.00
C ILE A 141 13.77 7.86 -9.37
N GLU A 142 14.65 7.54 -8.43
CA GLU A 142 16.10 7.43 -8.65
C GLU A 142 16.47 6.50 -9.82
N PHE A 143 15.64 5.51 -10.11
CA PHE A 143 15.91 4.50 -11.15
C PHE A 143 15.22 4.81 -12.49
N PHE A 144 14.49 5.91 -12.58
CA PHE A 144 13.74 6.29 -13.78
C PHE A 144 14.25 7.61 -14.37
N PRO A 145 14.25 7.76 -15.70
CA PRO A 145 14.64 9.01 -16.34
C PRO A 145 13.77 10.20 -15.97
N SER A 146 12.46 9.97 -15.75
CA SER A 146 11.48 10.99 -15.38
C SER A 146 10.34 10.41 -14.54
N ILE A 147 9.56 11.28 -13.90
CA ILE A 147 8.33 10.91 -13.19
C ILE A 147 7.31 10.31 -14.17
N GLU A 148 7.23 10.84 -15.38
CA GLU A 148 6.35 10.37 -16.44
C GLU A 148 6.68 8.94 -16.86
N ASP A 149 7.96 8.60 -16.97
CA ASP A 149 8.41 7.23 -17.27
C ASP A 149 8.01 6.26 -16.16
N LEU A 150 8.15 6.68 -14.91
CA LEU A 150 7.72 5.89 -13.76
C LEU A 150 6.18 5.71 -13.73
N VAL A 151 5.41 6.75 -14.01
CA VAL A 151 3.94 6.68 -14.12
C VAL A 151 3.54 5.74 -15.25
N ASN A 152 4.19 5.85 -16.40
CA ASN A 152 3.95 4.98 -17.56
C ASN A 152 4.27 3.53 -17.27
N GLU A 153 5.36 3.25 -16.56
CA GLU A 153 5.73 1.90 -16.13
C GLU A 153 4.66 1.30 -15.21
N LYS A 154 4.29 2.04 -14.15
CA LYS A 154 3.25 1.59 -13.21
C LYS A 154 1.89 1.46 -13.88
N GLY A 155 1.59 2.31 -14.85
CA GLY A 155 0.40 2.27 -15.67
C GLY A 155 0.34 1.10 -16.67
N SER A 156 1.45 0.40 -16.93
CA SER A 156 1.49 -0.72 -17.87
C SER A 156 0.50 -1.83 -17.53
N MET A 157 0.21 -2.02 -16.23
CA MET A 157 -0.78 -2.99 -15.79
C MET A 157 -2.22 -2.59 -16.17
N ALA A 158 -2.52 -1.28 -16.15
CA ALA A 158 -3.83 -0.80 -16.60
C ALA A 158 -4.04 -1.02 -18.10
N ARG A 159 -2.99 -0.87 -18.92
CA ARG A 159 -3.05 -1.20 -20.35
C ARG A 159 -3.24 -2.71 -20.62
N ALA A 160 -2.90 -3.55 -19.64
CA ALA A 160 -3.09 -5.00 -19.70
C ALA A 160 -4.48 -5.47 -19.23
N LEU A 161 -5.35 -4.56 -18.79
CA LEU A 161 -6.70 -4.86 -18.35
C LEU A 161 -7.45 -5.67 -19.43
N LYS A 162 -8.19 -6.69 -19.01
CA LYS A 162 -9.07 -7.46 -19.93
C LYS A 162 -10.14 -6.56 -20.53
N ARG A 163 -10.58 -6.88 -21.73
CA ARG A 163 -11.76 -6.25 -22.31
C ARG A 163 -12.98 -6.49 -21.40
N GLY A 164 -13.66 -5.42 -21.01
CA GLY A 164 -14.76 -5.45 -20.05
C GLY A 164 -14.32 -5.48 -18.58
N GLY A 165 -13.01 -5.37 -18.30
CA GLY A 165 -12.50 -5.17 -16.96
C GLY A 165 -12.69 -3.73 -16.48
N THR A 166 -12.46 -3.49 -15.19
CA THR A 166 -12.69 -2.21 -14.52
C THR A 166 -11.41 -1.61 -13.96
N LEU A 167 -11.19 -0.33 -14.22
CA LEU A 167 -10.16 0.47 -13.56
C LEU A 167 -10.74 1.10 -12.28
N ILE A 168 -9.99 0.99 -11.18
CA ILE A 168 -10.29 1.66 -9.91
C ILE A 168 -9.21 2.71 -9.69
N LEU A 169 -9.55 3.99 -9.65
CA LEU A 169 -8.62 5.10 -9.78
C LEU A 169 -8.73 6.04 -8.60
N ASN A 170 -7.59 6.44 -8.03
CA ASN A 170 -7.56 7.50 -7.03
C ASN A 170 -7.83 8.85 -7.70
N HIS A 171 -8.99 9.43 -7.44
CA HIS A 171 -9.44 10.70 -8.01
C HIS A 171 -8.61 11.91 -7.53
N ASP A 172 -8.06 11.82 -6.33
CA ASP A 172 -7.33 12.93 -5.69
C ASP A 172 -5.87 13.02 -6.16
N ASP A 173 -5.39 12.04 -6.94
CA ASP A 173 -4.07 12.08 -7.56
C ASP A 173 -4.19 12.48 -9.04
N LYS A 174 -3.79 13.72 -9.33
CA LYS A 174 -3.87 14.27 -10.70
C LYS A 174 -3.14 13.40 -11.72
N ARG A 175 -1.96 12.83 -11.38
CA ARG A 175 -1.19 11.98 -12.31
C ARG A 175 -1.92 10.68 -12.61
N VAL A 176 -2.65 10.13 -11.63
CA VAL A 176 -3.50 8.95 -11.85
C VAL A 176 -4.62 9.28 -12.85
N MET A 177 -5.28 10.42 -12.68
CA MET A 177 -6.37 10.84 -13.54
C MET A 177 -5.88 11.21 -14.95
N ASP A 178 -4.82 12.00 -15.08
CA ASP A 178 -4.21 12.36 -16.35
C ASP A 178 -3.77 11.11 -17.15
N PHE A 179 -3.18 10.13 -16.47
CA PHE A 179 -2.81 8.85 -17.08
C PHE A 179 -4.04 8.07 -17.56
N ALA A 180 -5.09 8.01 -16.74
CA ALA A 180 -6.30 7.25 -17.03
C ALA A 180 -7.12 7.82 -18.19
N ASP A 181 -7.03 9.11 -18.47
CA ASP A 181 -7.71 9.76 -19.59
C ASP A 181 -7.20 9.26 -20.95
N SER A 182 -6.02 8.66 -20.99
CA SER A 182 -5.49 7.97 -22.18
C SER A 182 -6.08 6.59 -22.41
N LEU A 183 -6.92 6.05 -21.49
CA LEU A 183 -7.44 4.69 -21.52
C LEU A 183 -8.94 4.66 -21.77
N LEU A 184 -9.35 3.83 -22.73
CA LEU A 184 -10.77 3.58 -23.05
C LEU A 184 -11.26 2.35 -22.27
N SER A 185 -11.49 2.49 -20.96
CA SER A 185 -11.93 1.40 -20.10
C SER A 185 -13.02 1.87 -19.13
N SER A 186 -13.90 0.95 -18.69
CA SER A 186 -14.79 1.22 -17.57
C SER A 186 -13.98 1.60 -16.36
N ARG A 187 -14.37 2.66 -15.65
CA ARG A 187 -13.67 3.15 -14.49
C ARG A 187 -14.62 3.49 -13.35
N ILE A 188 -14.14 3.30 -12.12
CA ILE A 188 -14.73 3.80 -10.88
C ILE A 188 -13.65 4.56 -10.16
N THR A 189 -13.94 5.79 -9.78
CA THR A 189 -13.02 6.66 -9.07
C THR A 189 -13.31 6.65 -7.57
N TYR A 190 -12.26 6.82 -6.75
CA TYR A 190 -12.41 6.92 -5.30
C TYR A 190 -11.50 8.01 -4.75
N GLY A 191 -11.90 8.64 -3.66
CA GLY A 191 -11.12 9.70 -3.01
C GLY A 191 -11.94 10.50 -2.02
N PHE A 192 -11.40 11.65 -1.61
CA PHE A 192 -12.09 12.63 -0.77
C PHE A 192 -12.78 13.73 -1.58
N SER A 193 -12.34 13.93 -2.81
CA SER A 193 -12.89 14.96 -3.69
C SER A 193 -14.32 14.62 -4.10
N PRO A 194 -15.26 15.59 -4.07
CA PRO A 194 -16.68 15.36 -4.36
C PRO A 194 -16.97 14.85 -5.79
N GLY A 195 -15.99 14.89 -6.68
CA GLY A 195 -16.09 14.40 -8.06
C GLY A 195 -15.82 12.90 -8.22
N ALA A 196 -15.42 12.20 -7.16
CA ALA A 196 -15.22 10.75 -7.21
C ALA A 196 -16.55 10.00 -7.18
N ASP A 197 -16.58 8.77 -7.73
CA ASP A 197 -17.75 7.88 -7.67
C ASP A 197 -17.95 7.30 -6.26
N VAL A 198 -16.85 7.10 -5.53
CA VAL A 198 -16.80 6.65 -4.14
C VAL A 198 -16.09 7.74 -3.33
N VAL A 199 -16.85 8.54 -2.61
CA VAL A 199 -16.33 9.68 -1.84
C VAL A 199 -16.18 9.29 -0.38
N ALA A 200 -14.96 9.36 0.15
CA ALA A 200 -14.72 9.24 1.58
C ALA A 200 -14.73 10.62 2.25
N GLY A 201 -15.18 10.69 3.49
CA GLY A 201 -15.20 11.96 4.21
C GLY A 201 -15.71 11.83 5.63
N HIS A 202 -15.85 12.98 6.31
CA HIS A 202 -16.33 13.05 7.69
C HIS A 202 -15.52 12.19 8.67
N ASP A 203 -14.20 12.13 8.43
CA ASP A 203 -13.30 11.35 9.25
C ASP A 203 -13.01 12.03 10.59
N ARG A 204 -12.94 11.21 11.63
CA ARG A 204 -12.57 11.64 12.97
C ARG A 204 -11.75 10.56 13.67
N ILE A 205 -10.78 10.98 14.45
CA ILE A 205 -10.05 10.09 15.34
C ILE A 205 -10.98 9.71 16.50
N THR A 206 -11.06 8.41 16.79
CA THR A 206 -11.76 7.91 17.97
C THR A 206 -10.78 7.69 19.10
N TYR A 207 -11.23 7.92 20.33
CA TYR A 207 -10.44 7.80 21.54
C TYR A 207 -11.05 6.74 22.44
N GLY A 208 -10.22 6.06 23.22
CA GLY A 208 -10.62 5.06 24.19
C GLY A 208 -9.54 4.83 25.22
N MET A 209 -9.89 4.12 26.29
CA MET A 209 -8.96 3.71 27.34
C MET A 209 -8.26 2.44 26.89
N TYR A 210 -6.94 2.37 27.06
CA TYR A 210 -6.19 1.12 26.99
C TYR A 210 -6.17 0.48 28.38
N ASP A 211 -6.11 -0.86 28.42
CA ASP A 211 -6.03 -1.60 29.68
C ASP A 211 -4.94 -1.03 30.60
N GLU A 212 -5.29 -0.80 31.86
CA GLU A 212 -4.43 -0.29 32.93
C GLU A 212 -4.06 1.22 32.85
N SER A 213 -4.61 2.00 31.93
CA SER A 213 -4.40 3.46 31.88
C SER A 213 -5.68 4.23 32.15
N ASP A 214 -5.59 5.26 32.99
CA ASP A 214 -6.68 6.22 33.20
C ASP A 214 -6.76 7.31 32.11
N LEU A 215 -5.87 7.23 31.10
CA LEU A 215 -5.79 8.21 30.02
C LEU A 215 -6.51 7.70 28.76
N GLU A 216 -7.20 8.60 28.09
CA GLU A 216 -7.74 8.36 26.76
C GLU A 216 -6.66 8.53 25.70
N PHE A 217 -6.52 7.54 24.84
CA PHE A 217 -5.62 7.54 23.69
C PHE A 217 -6.38 7.39 22.39
N PRO A 218 -5.79 7.81 21.25
CA PRO A 218 -6.30 7.44 19.93
C PRO A 218 -6.47 5.93 19.84
N TYR A 219 -7.63 5.49 19.38
CA TYR A 219 -7.98 4.08 19.25
C TYR A 219 -8.20 3.66 17.79
N GLY A 220 -8.62 4.61 16.95
CA GLY A 220 -8.92 4.36 15.56
C GLY A 220 -9.43 5.58 14.83
N ILE A 221 -10.10 5.34 13.70
CA ILE A 221 -10.75 6.37 12.89
C ILE A 221 -12.15 5.90 12.52
N GLU A 222 -13.11 6.79 12.60
CA GLU A 222 -14.42 6.64 11.97
C GLU A 222 -14.54 7.60 10.79
N PHE A 223 -15.15 7.16 9.72
CA PHE A 223 -15.40 7.96 8.52
C PHE A 223 -16.64 7.45 7.77
N ARG A 224 -17.04 8.15 6.72
CA ARG A 224 -18.15 7.73 5.86
C ARG A 224 -17.66 7.54 4.44
N ILE A 225 -18.32 6.62 3.74
CA ILE A 225 -18.22 6.48 2.29
C ILE A 225 -19.57 6.80 1.69
N ASP A 226 -19.59 7.80 0.82
CA ASP A 226 -20.75 8.19 0.04
C ASP A 226 -20.64 7.58 -1.35
N HIS A 227 -21.65 6.81 -1.73
CA HIS A 227 -21.72 6.16 -3.04
C HIS A 227 -23.19 5.94 -3.46
N ALA A 228 -23.53 6.33 -4.70
CA ALA A 228 -24.86 6.13 -5.30
C ALA A 228 -26.02 6.61 -4.40
N GLY A 229 -25.85 7.76 -3.73
CA GLY A 229 -26.86 8.36 -2.85
C GLY A 229 -26.93 7.77 -1.45
N ASN A 230 -26.10 6.79 -1.12
CA ASN A 230 -26.00 6.22 0.22
C ASN A 230 -24.76 6.74 0.94
N SER A 231 -24.88 6.96 2.27
CA SER A 231 -23.78 7.35 3.16
C SER A 231 -23.55 6.25 4.19
N ILE A 232 -22.42 5.57 4.09
CA ILE A 232 -22.14 4.32 4.81
C ILE A 232 -21.03 4.58 5.83
N PRO A 233 -21.30 4.42 7.15
CA PRO A 233 -20.28 4.58 8.17
C PRO A 233 -19.30 3.39 8.16
N ILE A 234 -18.03 3.70 8.36
CA ILE A 234 -16.95 2.71 8.51
C ILE A 234 -16.11 3.08 9.71
N SER A 235 -15.74 2.08 10.51
CA SER A 235 -14.83 2.22 11.63
C SER A 235 -13.58 1.39 11.37
N LEU A 236 -12.42 1.99 11.59
CA LEU A 236 -11.11 1.34 11.56
C LEU A 236 -10.52 1.42 12.97
N GLN A 237 -10.15 0.28 13.53
CA GLN A 237 -9.55 0.18 14.86
C GLN A 237 -8.09 -0.24 14.78
N GLY A 238 -7.30 0.19 15.77
CA GLY A 238 -5.89 -0.21 15.90
C GLY A 238 -4.92 0.46 14.93
N ALA A 239 -5.38 1.41 14.13
CA ALA A 239 -4.56 2.26 13.28
C ALA A 239 -5.23 3.63 13.07
N ILE A 240 -4.43 4.64 12.78
CA ILE A 240 -4.89 6.01 12.55
C ILE A 240 -4.22 6.62 11.32
N GLY A 241 -4.75 7.76 10.88
CA GLY A 241 -4.20 8.55 9.78
C GLY A 241 -5.10 8.52 8.55
N HIS A 242 -5.30 9.70 7.98
CA HIS A 242 -6.14 9.95 6.81
C HIS A 242 -5.78 9.06 5.60
N GLN A 243 -4.51 8.71 5.46
CA GLN A 243 -4.00 7.81 4.42
C GLN A 243 -4.57 6.39 4.46
N HIS A 244 -5.10 5.93 5.60
CA HIS A 244 -5.76 4.63 5.70
C HIS A 244 -7.14 4.60 5.03
N ILE A 245 -7.77 5.74 4.88
CA ILE A 245 -9.11 5.82 4.30
C ILE A 245 -9.08 5.49 2.80
N TYR A 246 -8.02 5.89 2.07
CA TYR A 246 -7.86 5.55 0.64
C TYR A 246 -7.90 4.04 0.34
N PRO A 247 -7.18 3.15 1.07
CA PRO A 247 -7.30 1.71 0.93
C PRO A 247 -8.72 1.18 1.10
N TYR A 248 -9.47 1.74 2.05
CA TYR A 248 -10.85 1.35 2.32
C TYR A 248 -11.79 1.81 1.20
N ALA A 249 -11.65 3.06 0.75
CA ALA A 249 -12.42 3.58 -0.38
C ALA A 249 -12.13 2.80 -1.68
N ALA A 250 -10.86 2.45 -1.94
CA ALA A 250 -10.48 1.61 -3.07
C ALA A 250 -11.09 0.20 -2.97
N ALA A 251 -11.05 -0.42 -1.78
CA ALA A 251 -11.64 -1.74 -1.57
C ALA A 251 -13.18 -1.70 -1.69
N PHE A 252 -13.80 -0.62 -1.23
CA PHE A 252 -15.22 -0.38 -1.42
C PHE A 252 -15.57 -0.28 -2.91
N ALA A 253 -14.80 0.50 -3.68
CA ALA A 253 -14.98 0.63 -5.13
C ALA A 253 -14.80 -0.71 -5.85
N VAL A 254 -13.84 -1.54 -5.45
CA VAL A 254 -13.68 -2.91 -5.99
C VAL A 254 -14.89 -3.77 -5.64
N GLY A 255 -15.34 -3.77 -4.39
CA GLY A 255 -16.55 -4.52 -3.97
C GLY A 255 -17.78 -4.12 -4.78
N THR A 256 -17.97 -2.83 -5.01
CA THR A 256 -19.03 -2.27 -5.85
C THR A 256 -18.92 -2.76 -7.30
N ALA A 257 -17.71 -2.73 -7.88
CA ALA A 257 -17.46 -3.24 -9.24
C ALA A 257 -17.81 -4.73 -9.39
N LEU A 258 -17.73 -5.49 -8.31
CA LEU A 258 -18.08 -6.92 -8.25
C LEU A 258 -19.56 -7.17 -7.91
N GLY A 259 -20.34 -6.13 -7.69
CA GLY A 259 -21.75 -6.23 -7.33
C GLY A 259 -21.99 -6.69 -5.89
N ILE A 260 -21.02 -6.56 -5.00
CA ILE A 260 -21.16 -6.86 -3.57
C ILE A 260 -22.00 -5.74 -2.93
N ASN A 261 -22.93 -6.12 -2.08
CA ASN A 261 -23.78 -5.16 -1.38
C ASN A 261 -22.96 -4.25 -0.46
N SER A 262 -23.26 -2.96 -0.44
CA SER A 262 -22.52 -1.93 0.30
C SER A 262 -22.46 -2.20 1.81
N VAL A 263 -23.49 -2.78 2.41
CA VAL A 263 -23.50 -3.16 3.83
C VAL A 263 -22.50 -4.28 4.08
N ALA A 264 -22.50 -5.32 3.23
CA ALA A 264 -21.54 -6.41 3.35
C ALA A 264 -20.08 -5.95 3.16
N ILE A 265 -19.86 -4.98 2.26
CA ILE A 265 -18.53 -4.35 2.11
C ILE A 265 -18.14 -3.63 3.38
N SER A 266 -19.04 -2.84 3.98
CA SER A 266 -18.78 -2.09 5.22
C SER A 266 -18.47 -3.02 6.40
N GLU A 267 -19.25 -4.09 6.57
CA GLU A 267 -19.02 -5.11 7.61
C GLU A 267 -17.65 -5.80 7.44
N ALA A 268 -17.29 -6.16 6.22
CA ALA A 268 -15.99 -6.73 5.93
C ALA A 268 -14.85 -5.76 6.26
N LEU A 269 -15.00 -4.48 5.88
CA LEU A 269 -14.03 -3.44 6.15
C LEU A 269 -13.91 -3.10 7.64
N ALA A 270 -15.00 -3.16 8.41
CA ALA A 270 -14.96 -2.98 9.86
C ALA A 270 -14.15 -4.08 10.58
N ALA A 271 -14.12 -5.30 10.01
CA ALA A 271 -13.31 -6.40 10.50
C ALA A 271 -11.87 -6.42 9.95
N HIS A 272 -11.52 -5.48 9.07
CA HIS A 272 -10.20 -5.43 8.45
C HIS A 272 -9.13 -5.00 9.45
N ILE A 273 -8.03 -5.75 9.48
CA ILE A 273 -6.86 -5.43 10.30
C ILE A 273 -5.76 -4.87 9.38
N PRO A 274 -5.36 -3.60 9.56
CA PRO A 274 -4.26 -3.01 8.80
C PRO A 274 -2.94 -3.77 8.98
N PRO A 275 -2.09 -3.83 7.95
CA PRO A 275 -0.80 -4.50 8.06
C PRO A 275 0.13 -3.80 9.06
N ASN A 276 1.05 -4.56 9.64
CA ASN A 276 2.06 -4.04 10.57
C ASN A 276 2.94 -2.98 9.91
N GLY A 277 3.42 -2.01 10.69
CA GLY A 277 4.27 -0.93 10.20
C GLY A 277 3.55 0.04 9.27
N ARG A 278 2.22 0.17 9.41
CA ARG A 278 1.38 1.09 8.64
C ARG A 278 0.47 1.86 9.59
N MET A 279 1.03 2.88 10.25
CA MET A 279 0.33 3.75 11.22
C MET A 279 -0.46 2.98 12.30
N ARG A 280 0.04 1.80 12.68
CA ARG A 280 -0.60 1.00 13.73
C ARG A 280 -0.37 1.62 15.10
N LEU A 281 -1.41 1.53 15.91
CA LEU A 281 -1.36 1.95 17.31
C LEU A 281 -0.85 0.79 18.16
N LEU A 282 0.21 1.05 18.90
CA LEU A 282 0.81 0.09 19.81
C LEU A 282 0.96 0.72 21.19
N PRO A 283 0.52 0.05 22.27
CA PRO A 283 0.78 0.53 23.62
C PRO A 283 2.29 0.50 23.88
N GLY A 284 2.80 1.58 24.43
CA GLY A 284 4.18 1.70 24.90
C GLY A 284 4.28 1.59 26.42
N VAL A 285 5.45 1.86 26.97
CA VAL A 285 5.69 1.92 28.42
C VAL A 285 5.34 3.32 28.96
N ASN A 286 5.02 3.43 30.26
CA ASN A 286 4.77 4.69 30.95
C ASN A 286 3.68 5.55 30.25
N ASP A 287 2.53 4.96 29.97
CA ASP A 287 1.39 5.63 29.32
C ASP A 287 1.75 6.31 27.99
N THR A 288 2.62 5.69 27.22
CA THR A 288 2.97 6.14 25.87
C THR A 288 2.16 5.39 24.83
N LEU A 289 1.78 6.07 23.75
CA LEU A 289 1.24 5.45 22.55
C LEU A 289 2.25 5.57 21.41
N ILE A 290 2.53 4.47 20.76
CA ILE A 290 3.42 4.40 19.58
C ILE A 290 2.55 4.29 18.33
N ILE A 291 2.81 5.17 17.37
CA ILE A 291 2.25 5.09 16.02
C ILE A 291 3.33 4.46 15.14
N ASP A 292 3.16 3.17 14.83
CA ASP A 292 4.13 2.40 14.05
C ASP A 292 3.89 2.53 12.55
N ASP A 293 4.72 3.32 11.86
CA ASP A 293 4.77 3.43 10.39
C ASP A 293 6.15 3.03 9.83
N THR A 294 6.78 2.05 10.44
CA THR A 294 8.20 1.68 10.21
C THR A 294 8.45 0.82 8.98
N TYR A 295 7.44 0.41 8.23
CA TYR A 295 7.63 -0.49 7.09
C TYR A 295 8.46 0.13 5.96
N ASN A 296 8.20 1.39 5.62
CA ASN A 296 8.93 2.15 4.60
C ASN A 296 8.75 3.65 4.82
N SER A 297 9.71 4.45 4.38
CA SER A 297 9.67 5.90 4.49
C SER A 297 9.61 6.53 3.11
N SER A 298 8.63 7.40 2.89
CA SER A 298 8.48 8.19 1.66
C SER A 298 7.95 9.59 2.01
N PRO A 299 8.19 10.60 1.16
CA PRO A 299 7.74 11.97 1.44
C PRO A 299 6.25 12.04 1.81
N VAL A 300 5.40 11.39 1.04
CA VAL A 300 3.95 11.36 1.29
C VAL A 300 3.62 10.67 2.61
N ALA A 301 4.26 9.53 2.92
CA ALA A 301 3.98 8.80 4.15
C ALA A 301 4.42 9.60 5.39
N VAL A 302 5.64 10.16 5.38
CA VAL A 302 6.14 10.99 6.49
C VAL A 302 5.27 12.23 6.68
N GLN A 303 4.88 12.89 5.60
CA GLN A 303 4.00 14.05 5.65
C GLN A 303 2.64 13.71 6.31
N GLU A 304 2.01 12.62 5.87
CA GLU A 304 0.73 12.18 6.45
C GLU A 304 0.87 11.72 7.90
N GLY A 305 2.00 11.06 8.25
CA GLY A 305 2.32 10.72 9.63
C GLY A 305 2.45 11.94 10.54
N LEU A 306 3.17 12.97 10.08
CA LEU A 306 3.31 14.24 10.82
C LEU A 306 1.98 15.01 10.93
N LYS A 307 1.16 15.02 9.88
CA LYS A 307 -0.19 15.60 9.95
C LYS A 307 -1.04 14.88 10.99
N THR A 308 -1.04 13.55 10.96
CA THR A 308 -1.77 12.73 11.94
C THR A 308 -1.28 13.03 13.37
N LEU A 309 0.03 13.08 13.56
CA LEU A 309 0.62 13.39 14.87
C LEU A 309 0.22 14.81 15.34
N ARG A 310 0.14 15.79 14.43
CA ARG A 310 -0.36 17.13 14.73
C ARG A 310 -1.80 17.12 15.23
N ASP A 311 -2.67 16.36 14.56
CA ASP A 311 -4.11 16.38 14.73
C ASP A 311 -4.59 15.54 15.95
N ILE A 312 -3.75 14.66 16.47
CA ILE A 312 -3.99 13.92 17.70
C ILE A 312 -4.06 14.88 18.89
N VAL A 313 -5.09 14.72 19.71
CA VAL A 313 -5.18 15.34 21.04
C VAL A 313 -4.55 14.39 22.04
N ALA A 314 -3.48 14.81 22.70
CA ALA A 314 -2.79 14.01 23.71
C ALA A 314 -2.26 14.94 24.82
N PRO A 315 -2.32 14.53 26.11
CA PRO A 315 -1.81 15.31 27.21
C PRO A 315 -0.27 15.34 27.26
N GLY A 316 0.39 14.36 26.63
CA GLY A 316 1.82 14.17 26.63
C GLY A 316 2.58 14.89 25.51
N ARG A 317 3.88 14.67 25.47
CA ARG A 317 4.78 15.20 24.43
C ARG A 317 4.56 14.44 23.12
N LYS A 318 4.52 15.17 22.02
CA LYS A 318 4.61 14.58 20.68
C LYS A 318 6.06 14.40 20.29
N ILE A 319 6.43 13.20 19.92
CA ILE A 319 7.78 12.80 19.53
C ILE A 319 7.72 12.20 18.13
N ALA A 320 8.60 12.60 17.24
CA ALA A 320 8.79 11.92 15.95
C ALA A 320 10.16 11.26 15.87
N ILE A 321 10.18 10.02 15.39
CA ILE A 321 11.41 9.29 15.06
C ILE A 321 11.35 9.06 13.55
N LEU A 322 12.21 9.78 12.81
CA LEU A 322 12.22 9.80 11.36
C LEU A 322 13.50 9.18 10.80
N GLY A 323 13.35 8.18 9.95
CA GLY A 323 14.46 7.55 9.23
C GLY A 323 14.70 8.16 7.86
N ASP A 324 15.71 7.65 7.16
CA ASP A 324 16.02 8.03 5.78
C ASP A 324 14.86 7.71 4.84
N MET A 325 14.52 8.66 3.96
CA MET A 325 13.69 8.41 2.79
C MET A 325 14.59 8.02 1.62
N MET A 326 14.51 6.74 1.23
CA MET A 326 15.38 6.15 0.23
C MET A 326 14.84 6.31 -1.19
N GLU A 327 15.73 6.16 -2.20
CA GLU A 327 15.38 6.03 -3.62
C GLU A 327 14.67 7.25 -4.22
N LEU A 328 14.97 8.43 -3.67
CA LEU A 328 14.45 9.73 -4.15
C LEU A 328 15.39 10.43 -5.13
N GLY A 329 16.61 9.94 -5.33
CA GLY A 329 17.60 10.54 -6.22
C GLY A 329 17.90 12.00 -5.87
N GLU A 330 17.83 12.88 -6.86
CA GLU A 330 18.07 14.32 -6.73
C GLU A 330 17.07 15.03 -5.80
N TYR A 331 15.87 14.50 -5.63
CA TYR A 331 14.84 15.07 -4.74
C TYR A 331 15.11 14.82 -3.25
N SER A 332 16.06 13.93 -2.90
CA SER A 332 16.27 13.48 -1.53
C SER A 332 16.50 14.63 -0.55
N LYS A 333 17.39 15.59 -0.90
CA LYS A 333 17.72 16.72 -0.02
C LYS A 333 16.48 17.59 0.26
N GLU A 334 15.77 17.97 -0.79
CA GLU A 334 14.61 18.86 -0.69
C GLU A 334 13.49 18.23 0.13
N GLU A 335 13.20 16.96 -0.12
CA GLU A 335 12.14 16.26 0.61
C GLU A 335 12.48 16.06 2.10
N HIS A 336 13.74 15.78 2.45
CA HIS A 336 14.17 15.73 3.86
C HIS A 336 14.08 17.11 4.53
N GLN A 337 14.40 18.20 3.82
CA GLN A 337 14.24 19.57 4.33
C GLN A 337 12.78 19.88 4.66
N LYS A 338 11.86 19.62 3.70
CA LYS A 338 10.42 19.82 3.91
C LYS A 338 9.90 19.06 5.15
N MET A 339 10.35 17.84 5.36
CA MET A 339 9.95 17.05 6.53
C MET A 339 10.49 17.63 7.84
N GLY A 340 11.71 18.18 7.85
CA GLY A 340 12.28 18.86 9.00
C GLY A 340 11.50 20.12 9.39
N GLU A 341 11.20 20.97 8.40
CA GLU A 341 10.38 22.18 8.59
C GLU A 341 8.97 21.85 9.10
N MET A 342 8.40 20.74 8.66
CA MET A 342 7.10 20.29 9.12
C MET A 342 7.18 19.72 10.53
N ALA A 343 8.18 18.90 10.83
CA ALA A 343 8.37 18.29 12.14
C ALA A 343 8.55 19.36 13.23
N SER A 344 9.31 20.44 12.96
CA SER A 344 9.56 21.53 13.93
C SER A 344 8.26 22.17 14.46
N LYS A 345 7.18 22.19 13.67
CA LYS A 345 5.89 22.75 14.03
C LYS A 345 4.97 21.78 14.79
N VAL A 346 5.33 20.49 14.82
CA VAL A 346 4.46 19.42 15.32
C VAL A 346 4.98 18.80 16.60
N VAL A 347 6.29 18.61 16.71
CA VAL A 347 6.87 17.80 17.77
C VAL A 347 7.58 18.63 18.85
N ARG A 348 7.69 18.04 20.03
CA ARG A 348 8.52 18.55 21.14
C ARG A 348 9.90 17.88 21.17
N LEU A 349 10.06 16.75 20.50
CA LEU A 349 11.33 16.04 20.35
C LEU A 349 11.36 15.39 18.96
N LEU A 350 12.42 15.66 18.22
CA LEU A 350 12.71 15.02 16.95
C LEU A 350 13.91 14.09 17.11
N VAL A 351 13.75 12.84 16.71
CA VAL A 351 14.84 11.87 16.59
C VAL A 351 15.01 11.55 15.12
N THR A 352 16.22 11.71 14.61
CA THR A 352 16.54 11.32 13.22
C THR A 352 17.51 10.15 13.21
N VAL A 353 17.28 9.19 12.28
CA VAL A 353 18.10 7.98 12.15
C VAL A 353 18.53 7.82 10.71
N GLY A 354 19.84 7.82 10.47
CA GLY A 354 20.45 7.68 9.16
C GLY A 354 21.11 8.94 8.61
N ILE A 355 21.91 8.76 7.56
CA ILE A 355 22.76 9.82 7.02
C ILE A 355 21.94 10.90 6.30
N ARG A 356 20.89 10.53 5.57
CA ARG A 356 20.04 11.47 4.83
C ARG A 356 19.15 12.28 5.76
N SER A 357 18.68 11.67 6.83
CA SER A 357 17.81 12.31 7.83
C SER A 357 18.52 13.38 8.67
N ARG A 358 19.86 13.49 8.59
CA ARG A 358 20.60 14.65 9.11
C ARG A 358 20.14 15.97 8.48
N VAL A 359 19.72 15.95 7.21
CA VAL A 359 19.12 17.10 6.54
C VAL A 359 17.79 17.49 7.18
N THR A 360 16.99 16.50 7.59
CA THR A 360 15.75 16.72 8.33
C THR A 360 16.00 17.39 9.68
N ALA A 361 17.03 16.94 10.43
CA ALA A 361 17.42 17.53 11.69
C ALA A 361 17.88 18.99 11.53
N ALA A 362 18.76 19.26 10.55
CA ALA A 362 19.23 20.61 10.26
C ALA A 362 18.08 21.56 9.89
N ALA A 363 17.18 21.11 9.01
CA ALA A 363 16.02 21.93 8.60
C ALA A 363 15.04 22.18 9.76
N ALA A 364 14.89 21.23 10.69
CA ALA A 364 14.07 21.42 11.88
C ALA A 364 14.67 22.48 12.82
N LEU A 365 16.01 22.47 12.98
CA LEU A 365 16.74 23.47 13.75
C LEU A 365 16.59 24.85 13.14
N ASP A 366 16.83 24.98 11.81
CA ASP A 366 16.67 26.22 11.08
C ASP A 366 15.25 26.78 11.13
N ALA A 367 14.25 25.89 11.22
CA ALA A 367 12.83 26.23 11.38
C ALA A 367 12.40 26.53 12.83
N GLY A 368 13.36 26.56 13.79
CA GLY A 368 13.16 27.03 15.16
C GLY A 368 12.91 25.94 16.21
N LEU A 369 13.09 24.67 15.88
CA LEU A 369 13.15 23.64 16.93
C LEU A 369 14.46 23.75 17.70
N SER A 370 14.39 23.70 19.03
CA SER A 370 15.57 23.88 19.89
C SER A 370 16.58 22.71 19.70
N ASP A 371 17.87 22.98 19.77
CA ASP A 371 18.93 21.99 19.56
C ASP A 371 18.86 20.82 20.57
N ASP A 372 18.51 21.11 21.81
CA ASP A 372 18.28 20.11 22.86
C ASP A 372 17.05 19.23 22.63
N ALA A 373 16.19 19.62 21.69
CA ALA A 373 15.01 18.85 21.24
C ALA A 373 15.29 18.04 19.98
N ILE A 374 16.54 17.93 19.51
CA ILE A 374 16.94 17.17 18.34
C ILE A 374 18.00 16.13 18.70
N LEU A 375 17.68 14.86 18.47
CA LEU A 375 18.61 13.74 18.65
C LEU A 375 18.91 13.09 17.30
N GLN A 376 20.18 12.88 17.00
CA GLN A 376 20.61 12.31 15.73
C GLN A 376 21.38 10.99 15.95
N PHE A 377 21.01 9.97 15.19
CA PHE A 377 21.63 8.66 15.18
C PHE A 377 21.97 8.24 13.75
N ASP A 378 23.03 7.42 13.59
CA ASP A 378 23.48 6.87 12.32
C ASP A 378 22.86 5.49 12.03
#